data_a6ff8dba3d74530bfd74d2c29088f1e0
#
_entry.id   a6ff8dba3d74530bfd74d2c29088f1e0
#
_cell.length_a   1.000
_cell.length_b   1.000
_cell.length_c   1.000
_cell.angle_alpha   90.00
_cell.angle_beta   90.00
_cell.angle_gamma   90.00
#
_symmetry.space_group_name_H-M   'P 1'
#
loop_
_entity.id
_entity.type
_entity.pdbx_description
1 polymer ?
#
loop_
_entity_poly.entity_id
_entity_poly.type
_entity_poly.pdbx_seq_one_letter_code
_entity_poly.pdbx_strand_id
1 'polypeptide(L)'
;MTTRKHISRAMVLFAVAVAVCASPVRAQTARWSEQKAQAWYAQQPWLVGSNYVPASAINQLEMWQEATFAPEEIDRELGWAEAMGMNTMRVFLHDLLWQQDAAGFQKRIDQFLAIAARHHVRPMLVLFDSCWDPAPRLGPQHPPTPGVHNSGWVQGPGAAALADPSQDPRLKAYVQGVVGAFAKDDRILAWDVWNEPDNTNGGSYGKLEPKDKVARVVALLPQVFAWAREAGAQQPLTSGVWGGEGEHSPDGAAANETARIQLRDSDIITFHNYTWPEFFKRQVTALKKHGRPVICTEYMARSAGSTFDGILPIAKQERVGAINWGFVAGKTQTFLPWDSWRRPYVLEQPTLWFHEVLRPDGTPYRAAEVDLIRQLTGKP
;
A
#
# COMPACT_ATOMS: atom_id res chain seq x y z
N MET A 1 54.58 -82.27 25.64
CA MET A 1 54.50 -81.43 24.44
C MET A 1 53.04 -81.11 24.26
N THR A 2 52.61 -79.94 24.68
CA THR A 2 51.20 -79.49 24.64
C THR A 2 51.13 -78.12 23.95
N THR A 3 50.64 -78.13 22.76
CA THR A 3 50.45 -76.92 21.92
C THR A 3 49.16 -76.20 22.30
N ARG A 4 49.27 -74.97 22.82
CA ARG A 4 48.13 -74.03 23.06
C ARG A 4 47.77 -73.31 21.76
N LYS A 5 46.52 -73.46 21.32
CA LYS A 5 45.93 -72.69 20.26
C LYS A 5 45.39 -71.33 20.80
N HIS A 6 45.90 -70.22 20.31
CA HIS A 6 45.33 -68.91 20.56
C HIS A 6 44.18 -68.66 19.60
N ILE A 7 42.96 -68.37 20.13
CA ILE A 7 41.83 -67.96 19.38
C ILE A 7 41.74 -66.42 19.52
N SER A 8 42.02 -65.66 18.43
CA SER A 8 41.82 -64.25 18.37
C SER A 8 40.32 -63.94 18.07
N ARG A 9 39.66 -63.28 18.98
CA ARG A 9 38.33 -62.73 18.79
C ARG A 9 38.48 -61.35 18.10
N ALA A 10 38.10 -61.26 16.86
CA ALA A 10 37.92 -59.95 16.16
C ALA A 10 36.59 -59.30 16.58
N MET A 11 36.69 -58.16 17.21
CA MET A 11 35.55 -57.34 17.62
C MET A 11 35.19 -56.43 16.48
N VAL A 12 34.03 -56.63 15.79
CA VAL A 12 33.50 -55.79 14.73
C VAL A 12 32.67 -54.69 15.39
N LEU A 13 33.19 -53.48 15.38
CA LEU A 13 32.44 -52.27 15.79
C LEU A 13 31.53 -51.82 14.64
N PHE A 14 30.22 -51.97 14.79
CA PHE A 14 29.23 -51.35 13.94
C PHE A 14 29.03 -49.88 14.36
N ALA A 15 29.55 -48.95 13.61
CA ALA A 15 29.24 -47.52 13.74
C ALA A 15 27.89 -47.24 13.07
N VAL A 16 26.85 -47.01 13.86
CA VAL A 16 25.55 -46.53 13.38
C VAL A 16 25.67 -45.02 13.17
N ALA A 17 25.78 -44.58 11.92
CA ALA A 17 25.70 -43.16 11.55
C ALA A 17 24.23 -42.72 11.60
N VAL A 18 23.83 -42.00 12.65
CA VAL A 18 22.53 -41.30 12.71
C VAL A 18 22.62 -40.07 11.84
N ALA A 19 22.08 -40.15 10.63
CA ALA A 19 21.87 -38.96 9.78
C ALA A 19 20.76 -38.11 10.40
N VAL A 20 21.13 -37.05 11.09
CA VAL A 20 20.20 -35.99 11.52
C VAL A 20 19.80 -35.23 10.27
N CYS A 21 18.64 -35.57 9.68
CA CYS A 21 18.00 -34.72 8.69
C CYS A 21 17.57 -33.42 9.37
N ALA A 22 18.43 -32.41 9.36
CA ALA A 22 18.03 -31.04 9.67
C ALA A 22 17.08 -30.58 8.56
N SER A 23 15.78 -30.64 8.83
CA SER A 23 14.81 -29.91 8.00
C SER A 23 15.27 -28.46 7.95
N PRO A 24 15.33 -27.82 6.75
CA PRO A 24 15.66 -26.41 6.68
C PRO A 24 14.55 -25.67 7.46
N VAL A 25 14.86 -25.18 8.65
CA VAL A 25 14.05 -24.16 9.31
C VAL A 25 14.02 -23.01 8.31
N ARG A 26 12.86 -22.83 7.67
CA ARG A 26 12.62 -21.70 6.77
C ARG A 26 12.85 -20.48 7.64
N ALA A 27 13.99 -19.81 7.45
CA ALA A 27 14.31 -18.61 8.18
C ALA A 27 13.14 -17.66 7.97
N GLN A 28 12.45 -17.31 9.05
CA GLN A 28 11.46 -16.23 9.02
C GLN A 28 12.20 -15.04 8.43
N THR A 29 11.78 -14.60 7.24
CA THR A 29 12.52 -13.56 6.53
C THR A 29 12.43 -12.30 7.35
N ALA A 30 13.53 -11.92 7.99
CA ALA A 30 13.61 -10.76 8.85
C ALA A 30 13.36 -9.48 8.01
N ARG A 31 12.96 -8.40 8.68
CA ARG A 31 12.96 -7.05 8.11
C ARG A 31 14.29 -6.80 7.37
N TRP A 32 14.25 -6.14 6.23
CA TRP A 32 15.47 -5.79 5.51
C TRP A 32 16.41 -4.95 6.38
N SER A 33 17.72 -5.16 6.23
CA SER A 33 18.70 -4.23 6.79
C SER A 33 18.56 -2.85 6.14
N GLU A 34 19.00 -1.81 6.82
CA GLU A 34 19.03 -0.45 6.26
C GLU A 34 19.87 -0.41 4.98
N GLN A 35 21.01 -1.10 4.97
CA GLN A 35 21.88 -1.20 3.79
C GLN A 35 21.14 -1.83 2.59
N LYS A 36 20.39 -2.92 2.80
CA LYS A 36 19.59 -3.56 1.73
C LYS A 36 18.52 -2.60 1.20
N ALA A 37 17.80 -1.93 2.10
CA ALA A 37 16.76 -0.98 1.72
C ALA A 37 17.31 0.21 0.92
N GLN A 38 18.43 0.78 1.37
CA GLN A 38 19.11 1.87 0.66
C GLN A 38 19.65 1.43 -0.69
N ALA A 39 20.27 0.23 -0.78
CA ALA A 39 20.76 -0.32 -2.05
C ALA A 39 19.63 -0.56 -3.05
N TRP A 40 18.48 -1.05 -2.59
CA TRP A 40 17.28 -1.21 -3.42
C TRP A 40 16.78 0.14 -3.94
N TYR A 41 16.68 1.15 -3.05
CA TYR A 41 16.16 2.47 -3.42
C TYR A 41 17.10 3.22 -4.37
N ALA A 42 18.41 3.05 -4.22
CA ALA A 42 19.40 3.65 -5.09
C ALA A 42 19.27 3.20 -6.56
N GLN A 43 18.71 2.02 -6.79
CA GLN A 43 18.44 1.45 -8.13
C GLN A 43 17.13 1.97 -8.74
N GLN A 44 16.27 2.64 -7.95
CA GLN A 44 15.02 3.16 -8.46
C GLN A 44 15.22 4.54 -9.11
N PRO A 45 14.48 4.85 -10.19
CA PRO A 45 14.33 6.24 -10.60
C PRO A 45 13.68 7.04 -9.47
N TRP A 46 13.64 8.36 -9.57
CA TRP A 46 12.79 9.12 -8.66
C TRP A 46 11.33 8.69 -8.83
N LEU A 47 10.73 8.15 -7.77
CA LEU A 47 9.39 7.59 -7.79
C LEU A 47 8.35 8.71 -7.75
N VAL A 48 7.54 8.79 -8.79
CA VAL A 48 6.44 9.76 -8.91
C VAL A 48 5.21 9.02 -9.42
N GLY A 49 4.06 9.27 -8.80
CA GLY A 49 2.83 8.60 -9.19
C GLY A 49 1.61 9.09 -8.45
N SER A 50 0.56 8.30 -8.51
CA SER A 50 -0.71 8.58 -7.84
C SER A 50 -1.27 7.33 -7.16
N ASN A 51 -2.10 7.52 -6.16
CA ASN A 51 -3.05 6.49 -5.74
C ASN A 51 -4.07 6.31 -6.85
N TYR A 52 -4.34 5.07 -7.23
CA TYR A 52 -5.08 4.74 -8.43
C TYR A 52 -6.23 3.79 -8.20
N VAL A 53 -7.35 4.17 -8.73
CA VAL A 53 -8.51 3.35 -9.05
C VAL A 53 -9.07 3.90 -10.37
N PRO A 54 -9.54 3.06 -11.32
CA PRO A 54 -10.09 3.57 -12.58
C PRO A 54 -11.31 4.47 -12.33
N ALA A 55 -11.50 5.50 -13.16
CA ALA A 55 -12.56 6.49 -12.97
C ALA A 55 -13.97 5.87 -12.89
N SER A 56 -14.18 4.73 -13.53
CA SER A 56 -15.44 3.98 -13.50
C SER A 56 -15.69 3.19 -12.22
N ALA A 57 -14.69 3.00 -11.35
CA ALA A 57 -14.83 2.26 -10.11
C ALA A 57 -14.97 3.20 -8.89
N ILE A 58 -15.89 2.89 -7.98
CA ILE A 58 -16.11 3.65 -6.76
C ILE A 58 -15.18 3.21 -5.62
N ASN A 59 -14.68 1.97 -5.69
CA ASN A 59 -13.84 1.36 -4.67
C ASN A 59 -13.04 0.16 -5.21
N GLN A 60 -12.26 -0.47 -4.35
CA GLN A 60 -11.45 -1.62 -4.66
C GLN A 60 -12.27 -2.83 -5.14
N LEU A 61 -13.48 -3.04 -4.59
CA LEU A 61 -14.33 -4.15 -5.00
C LEU A 61 -14.82 -3.95 -6.44
N GLU A 62 -15.29 -2.75 -6.80
CA GLU A 62 -15.71 -2.46 -8.17
C GLU A 62 -14.55 -2.53 -9.16
N MET A 63 -13.35 -2.08 -8.76
CA MET A 63 -12.15 -2.20 -9.59
C MET A 63 -11.80 -3.65 -9.93
N TRP A 64 -11.95 -4.58 -8.98
CA TRP A 64 -11.35 -5.90 -9.12
C TRP A 64 -12.33 -7.05 -9.31
N GLN A 65 -13.66 -6.88 -9.15
CA GLN A 65 -14.63 -7.92 -9.45
C GLN A 65 -14.65 -8.22 -10.96
N GLU A 66 -14.87 -9.50 -11.34
CA GLU A 66 -14.86 -9.93 -12.73
C GLU A 66 -15.85 -9.13 -13.60
N ALA A 67 -17.05 -8.87 -13.09
CA ALA A 67 -18.11 -8.17 -13.81
C ALA A 67 -17.82 -6.69 -14.09
N THR A 68 -16.85 -6.08 -13.38
CA THR A 68 -16.57 -4.64 -13.43
C THR A 68 -15.10 -4.31 -13.71
N PHE A 69 -14.25 -5.33 -13.81
CA PHE A 69 -12.85 -5.15 -14.17
C PHE A 69 -12.73 -4.59 -15.59
N ALA A 70 -12.09 -3.42 -15.75
CA ALA A 70 -12.08 -2.64 -16.99
C ALA A 70 -10.64 -2.46 -17.53
N PRO A 71 -10.03 -3.48 -18.13
CA PRO A 71 -8.62 -3.45 -18.57
C PRO A 71 -8.34 -2.38 -19.64
N GLU A 72 -9.28 -2.08 -20.53
CA GLU A 72 -9.11 -1.05 -21.57
C GLU A 72 -9.11 0.35 -20.97
N GLU A 73 -9.89 0.60 -19.92
CA GLU A 73 -9.87 1.86 -19.18
C GLU A 73 -8.57 2.01 -18.41
N ILE A 74 -8.15 0.95 -17.72
CA ILE A 74 -6.87 0.90 -16.99
C ILE A 74 -5.70 1.17 -17.93
N ASP A 75 -5.68 0.58 -19.11
CA ASP A 75 -4.64 0.79 -20.12
C ASP A 75 -4.58 2.25 -20.58
N ARG A 76 -5.72 2.84 -20.88
CA ARG A 76 -5.83 4.24 -21.29
C ARG A 76 -5.35 5.19 -20.18
N GLU A 77 -5.81 4.99 -18.94
CA GLU A 77 -5.47 5.89 -17.82
C GLU A 77 -4.00 5.75 -17.41
N LEU A 78 -3.42 4.55 -17.42
CA LEU A 78 -1.98 4.37 -17.19
C LEU A 78 -1.14 4.95 -18.33
N GLY A 79 -1.66 4.98 -19.56
CA GLY A 79 -1.06 5.72 -20.69
C GLY A 79 -0.97 7.22 -20.41
N TRP A 80 -1.98 7.82 -19.79
CA TRP A 80 -1.92 9.23 -19.37
C TRP A 80 -0.88 9.44 -18.26
N ALA A 81 -0.74 8.50 -17.33
CA ALA A 81 0.28 8.56 -16.29
C ALA A 81 1.70 8.51 -16.88
N GLU A 82 1.95 7.58 -17.81
CA GLU A 82 3.21 7.48 -18.53
C GLU A 82 3.55 8.78 -19.28
N ALA A 83 2.55 9.37 -19.95
CA ALA A 83 2.72 10.64 -20.68
C ALA A 83 3.12 11.81 -19.78
N MET A 84 2.83 11.75 -18.49
CA MET A 84 3.28 12.71 -17.47
C MET A 84 4.60 12.31 -16.79
N GLY A 85 5.16 11.13 -17.10
CA GLY A 85 6.37 10.61 -16.48
C GLY A 85 6.17 10.01 -15.10
N MET A 86 4.94 9.70 -14.72
CA MET A 86 4.67 8.88 -13.54
C MET A 86 5.14 7.44 -13.78
N ASN A 87 5.81 6.85 -12.82
CA ASN A 87 6.43 5.52 -12.93
C ASN A 87 5.99 4.55 -11.83
N THR A 88 5.08 4.98 -10.98
CA THR A 88 4.45 4.12 -9.96
C THR A 88 3.00 4.51 -9.75
N MET A 89 2.19 3.54 -9.32
CA MET A 89 0.82 3.74 -8.85
C MET A 89 0.64 2.98 -7.54
N ARG A 90 -0.06 3.55 -6.57
CA ARG A 90 -0.45 2.84 -5.36
C ARG A 90 -1.87 2.36 -5.51
N VAL A 91 -2.07 1.03 -5.45
CA VAL A 91 -3.30 0.35 -5.84
C VAL A 91 -3.78 -0.57 -4.75
N PHE A 92 -5.06 -0.48 -4.41
CA PHE A 92 -5.66 -1.15 -3.27
C PHE A 92 -6.29 -2.47 -3.67
N LEU A 93 -5.96 -3.52 -2.94
CA LEU A 93 -6.56 -4.85 -3.02
C LEU A 93 -7.63 -5.03 -1.94
N HIS A 94 -8.34 -6.17 -1.94
CA HIS A 94 -9.36 -6.44 -0.93
C HIS A 94 -9.49 -7.93 -0.62
N ASP A 95 -9.57 -8.30 0.65
CA ASP A 95 -9.64 -9.69 1.14
C ASP A 95 -10.89 -10.46 0.71
N LEU A 96 -12.02 -9.78 0.53
CA LEU A 96 -13.26 -10.41 0.05
C LEU A 96 -13.14 -10.91 -1.39
N LEU A 97 -12.34 -10.27 -2.23
CA LEU A 97 -12.10 -10.72 -3.62
C LEU A 97 -11.34 -12.05 -3.64
N TRP A 98 -10.37 -12.21 -2.75
CA TRP A 98 -9.69 -13.48 -2.54
C TRP A 98 -10.63 -14.56 -2.04
N GLN A 99 -11.48 -14.24 -1.09
CA GLN A 99 -12.48 -15.16 -0.55
C GLN A 99 -13.50 -15.59 -1.61
N GLN A 100 -13.90 -14.69 -2.50
CA GLN A 100 -14.87 -14.92 -3.55
C GLN A 100 -14.31 -15.83 -4.65
N ASP A 101 -13.15 -15.47 -5.18
CA ASP A 101 -12.51 -16.11 -6.35
C ASP A 101 -11.01 -15.82 -6.35
N ALA A 102 -10.25 -16.59 -5.60
CA ALA A 102 -8.80 -16.40 -5.48
C ALA A 102 -8.08 -16.51 -6.83
N ALA A 103 -8.45 -17.48 -7.66
CA ALA A 103 -7.79 -17.72 -8.95
C ALA A 103 -8.10 -16.60 -9.96
N GLY A 104 -9.35 -16.20 -10.07
CA GLY A 104 -9.73 -15.09 -10.94
C GLY A 104 -9.17 -13.75 -10.45
N PHE A 105 -9.10 -13.53 -9.14
CA PHE A 105 -8.49 -12.32 -8.58
C PHE A 105 -6.99 -12.26 -8.91
N GLN A 106 -6.23 -13.34 -8.74
CA GLN A 106 -4.83 -13.42 -9.16
C GLN A 106 -4.67 -13.12 -10.65
N LYS A 107 -5.52 -13.69 -11.51
CA LYS A 107 -5.48 -13.44 -12.95
C LYS A 107 -5.71 -11.96 -13.28
N ARG A 108 -6.64 -11.28 -12.60
CA ARG A 108 -6.89 -9.84 -12.81
C ARG A 108 -5.73 -8.98 -12.32
N ILE A 109 -5.10 -9.36 -11.19
CA ILE A 109 -3.86 -8.69 -10.73
C ILE A 109 -2.75 -8.88 -11.77
N ASP A 110 -2.53 -10.09 -12.29
CA ASP A 110 -1.52 -10.33 -13.32
C ASP A 110 -1.77 -9.52 -14.60
N GLN A 111 -3.01 -9.43 -15.04
CA GLN A 111 -3.41 -8.61 -16.18
C GLN A 111 -3.16 -7.12 -15.93
N PHE A 112 -3.48 -6.63 -14.74
CA PHE A 112 -3.17 -5.25 -14.33
C PHE A 112 -1.66 -5.00 -14.34
N LEU A 113 -0.86 -5.91 -13.80
CA LEU A 113 0.61 -5.81 -13.81
C LEU A 113 1.17 -5.81 -15.23
N ALA A 114 0.59 -6.61 -16.14
CA ALA A 114 0.99 -6.61 -17.55
C ALA A 114 0.67 -5.27 -18.24
N ILE A 115 -0.50 -4.66 -17.91
CA ILE A 115 -0.86 -3.33 -18.40
C ILE A 115 0.11 -2.28 -17.84
N ALA A 116 0.31 -2.26 -16.54
CA ALA A 116 1.19 -1.30 -15.87
C ALA A 116 2.63 -1.37 -16.42
N ALA A 117 3.15 -2.58 -16.65
CA ALA A 117 4.47 -2.77 -17.22
C ALA A 117 4.62 -2.22 -18.65
N ARG A 118 3.56 -2.28 -19.50
CA ARG A 118 3.58 -1.66 -20.84
C ARG A 118 3.73 -0.14 -20.77
N HIS A 119 3.21 0.47 -19.70
CA HIS A 119 3.31 1.91 -19.44
C HIS A 119 4.46 2.29 -18.51
N HIS A 120 5.43 1.39 -18.31
CA HIS A 120 6.60 1.60 -17.45
C HIS A 120 6.24 1.98 -16.00
N VAL A 121 5.06 1.56 -15.54
CA VAL A 121 4.56 1.76 -14.18
C VAL A 121 4.79 0.50 -13.35
N ARG A 122 5.42 0.64 -12.19
CA ARG A 122 5.57 -0.43 -11.19
C ARG A 122 4.69 -0.12 -9.99
N PRO A 123 3.58 -0.82 -9.78
CA PRO A 123 2.65 -0.50 -8.69
C PRO A 123 3.18 -0.88 -7.32
N MET A 124 2.80 -0.09 -6.31
CA MET A 124 2.78 -0.46 -4.90
C MET A 124 1.39 -1.00 -4.59
N LEU A 125 1.28 -2.26 -4.19
CA LEU A 125 0.01 -2.91 -3.90
C LEU A 125 -0.31 -2.84 -2.41
N VAL A 126 -1.50 -2.34 -2.08
CA VAL A 126 -2.01 -2.19 -0.71
C VAL A 126 -2.87 -3.41 -0.36
N LEU A 127 -2.53 -4.14 0.71
CA LEU A 127 -3.23 -5.36 1.10
C LEU A 127 -4.48 -5.08 1.91
N PHE A 128 -4.38 -4.24 2.94
CA PHE A 128 -5.49 -3.85 3.82
C PHE A 128 -5.65 -2.33 3.86
N ASP A 129 -6.87 -1.90 4.17
CA ASP A 129 -7.22 -0.48 4.26
C ASP A 129 -8.25 -0.24 5.37
N SER A 130 -8.03 0.75 6.22
CA SER A 130 -8.95 1.11 7.30
C SER A 130 -9.79 2.36 7.03
N CYS A 131 -9.79 2.85 5.77
CA CYS A 131 -10.47 4.08 5.43
C CYS A 131 -11.91 3.87 4.95
N TRP A 132 -12.77 4.77 5.38
CA TRP A 132 -14.17 4.98 4.99
C TRP A 132 -15.14 3.88 5.45
N ASP A 133 -15.98 3.36 4.56
CA ASP A 133 -17.09 2.46 4.95
C ASP A 133 -16.59 1.14 5.55
N PRO A 134 -16.88 0.85 6.83
CA PRO A 134 -16.42 -0.36 7.50
C PRO A 134 -17.24 -1.62 7.15
N ALA A 135 -18.24 -1.52 6.26
CA ALA A 135 -19.13 -2.62 5.92
C ALA A 135 -19.06 -3.02 4.44
N PRO A 136 -17.90 -3.50 3.95
CA PRO A 136 -17.71 -3.89 2.55
C PRO A 136 -18.64 -5.04 2.17
N ARG A 137 -19.14 -5.01 0.92
CA ARG A 137 -20.02 -6.07 0.38
C ARG A 137 -19.63 -6.37 -1.06
N LEU A 138 -19.53 -7.65 -1.39
CA LEU A 138 -19.36 -8.12 -2.77
C LEU A 138 -20.62 -7.85 -3.60
N GLY A 139 -20.47 -7.88 -4.92
CA GLY A 139 -21.54 -7.64 -5.89
C GLY A 139 -21.59 -6.16 -6.35
N PRO A 140 -22.71 -5.75 -6.95
CA PRO A 140 -22.86 -4.39 -7.42
C PRO A 140 -22.66 -3.38 -6.30
N GLN A 141 -21.80 -2.39 -6.55
CA GLN A 141 -21.56 -1.31 -5.60
C GLN A 141 -22.65 -0.23 -5.76
N HIS A 142 -22.96 0.46 -4.67
CA HIS A 142 -23.90 1.58 -4.74
C HIS A 142 -23.27 2.76 -5.49
N PRO A 143 -24.08 3.62 -6.14
CA PRO A 143 -23.56 4.85 -6.73
C PRO A 143 -22.99 5.77 -5.65
N PRO A 144 -22.04 6.67 -6.00
CA PRO A 144 -21.53 7.65 -5.05
C PRO A 144 -22.65 8.53 -4.49
N THR A 145 -22.57 8.88 -3.22
CA THR A 145 -23.45 9.90 -2.65
C THR A 145 -23.13 11.23 -3.34
N PRO A 146 -24.12 11.86 -4.00
CA PRO A 146 -23.86 13.08 -4.76
C PRO A 146 -23.22 14.18 -3.89
N GLY A 147 -22.14 14.76 -4.38
CA GLY A 147 -21.46 15.86 -3.71
C GLY A 147 -20.66 15.48 -2.46
N VAL A 148 -20.39 14.20 -2.22
CA VAL A 148 -19.66 13.70 -1.05
C VAL A 148 -18.36 12.98 -1.45
N HIS A 149 -17.25 13.44 -0.92
CA HIS A 149 -15.91 12.87 -1.12
C HIS A 149 -15.86 11.41 -0.75
N ASN A 150 -15.38 10.57 -1.64
CA ASN A 150 -15.02 9.16 -1.44
C ASN A 150 -16.08 8.33 -0.67
N SER A 151 -17.35 8.63 -0.93
CA SER A 151 -18.49 8.10 -0.16
C SER A 151 -18.79 6.61 -0.39
N GLY A 152 -18.15 5.97 -1.35
CA GLY A 152 -18.32 4.54 -1.62
C GLY A 152 -17.06 3.71 -1.42
N TRP A 153 -15.97 4.32 -0.96
CA TRP A 153 -14.75 3.59 -0.63
C TRP A 153 -14.96 2.70 0.59
N VAL A 154 -14.42 1.48 0.58
CA VAL A 154 -14.67 0.47 1.61
C VAL A 154 -13.39 0.00 2.28
N GLN A 155 -13.50 -0.39 3.56
CA GLN A 155 -12.40 -0.97 4.32
C GLN A 155 -12.15 -2.43 3.92
N GLY A 156 -10.91 -2.84 3.98
CA GLY A 156 -10.46 -4.22 3.91
C GLY A 156 -9.35 -4.50 4.94
N PRO A 157 -9.58 -5.37 5.97
CA PRO A 157 -10.80 -6.06 6.26
C PRO A 157 -11.89 -5.11 6.79
N GLY A 158 -13.16 -5.45 6.53
CA GLY A 158 -14.28 -4.71 7.12
C GLY A 158 -14.35 -4.87 8.64
N ALA A 159 -15.08 -3.95 9.30
CA ALA A 159 -15.17 -3.90 10.77
C ALA A 159 -15.57 -5.22 11.43
N ALA A 160 -16.52 -5.95 10.84
CA ALA A 160 -16.96 -7.24 11.38
C ALA A 160 -15.84 -8.30 11.37
N ALA A 161 -15.07 -8.36 10.28
CA ALA A 161 -13.94 -9.28 10.20
C ALA A 161 -12.78 -8.84 11.09
N LEU A 162 -12.53 -7.54 11.17
CA LEU A 162 -11.49 -6.99 12.06
C LEU A 162 -11.79 -7.26 13.54
N ALA A 163 -13.07 -7.14 13.97
CA ALA A 163 -13.48 -7.36 15.34
C ALA A 163 -13.50 -8.85 15.76
N ASP A 164 -13.48 -9.78 14.80
CA ASP A 164 -13.56 -11.22 15.07
C ASP A 164 -12.22 -11.93 14.84
N PRO A 165 -11.47 -12.30 15.91
CA PRO A 165 -10.20 -13.03 15.78
C PRO A 165 -10.30 -14.38 15.06
N SER A 166 -11.49 -14.98 14.97
CA SER A 166 -11.68 -16.23 14.20
C SER A 166 -11.49 -16.02 12.70
N GLN A 167 -11.50 -14.78 12.21
CA GLN A 167 -11.23 -14.42 10.82
C GLN A 167 -9.71 -14.33 10.51
N ASP A 168 -8.84 -14.31 11.50
CA ASP A 168 -7.39 -14.18 11.28
C ASP A 168 -6.80 -15.26 10.35
N PRO A 169 -7.21 -16.54 10.42
CA PRO A 169 -6.74 -17.55 9.47
C PRO A 169 -7.15 -17.22 8.01
N ARG A 170 -8.34 -16.67 7.79
CA ARG A 170 -8.82 -16.24 6.46
C ARG A 170 -8.01 -15.03 5.94
N LEU A 171 -7.79 -14.04 6.80
CA LEU A 171 -6.98 -12.86 6.47
C LEU A 171 -5.53 -13.26 6.18
N LYS A 172 -4.95 -14.19 6.98
CA LYS A 172 -3.64 -14.77 6.71
C LYS A 172 -3.59 -15.47 5.34
N ALA A 173 -4.60 -16.29 5.03
CA ALA A 173 -4.68 -17.00 3.75
C ALA A 173 -4.73 -16.03 2.56
N TYR A 174 -5.44 -14.91 2.69
CA TYR A 174 -5.46 -13.85 1.70
C TYR A 174 -4.07 -13.22 1.51
N VAL A 175 -3.44 -12.75 2.59
CA VAL A 175 -2.12 -12.11 2.51
C VAL A 175 -1.09 -13.07 1.93
N GLN A 176 -1.03 -14.30 2.44
CA GLN A 176 -0.05 -15.29 1.97
C GLN A 176 -0.33 -15.74 0.53
N GLY A 177 -1.59 -15.87 0.16
CA GLY A 177 -1.97 -16.28 -1.18
C GLY A 177 -1.63 -15.22 -2.23
N VAL A 178 -2.00 -13.97 -1.99
CA VAL A 178 -1.70 -12.86 -2.91
C VAL A 178 -0.20 -12.58 -2.97
N VAL A 179 0.43 -12.36 -1.83
CA VAL A 179 1.88 -12.06 -1.81
C VAL A 179 2.69 -13.23 -2.34
N GLY A 180 2.32 -14.48 -1.99
CA GLY A 180 3.02 -15.67 -2.45
C GLY A 180 2.96 -15.89 -3.96
N ALA A 181 1.82 -15.57 -4.58
CA ALA A 181 1.65 -15.67 -6.03
C ALA A 181 2.60 -14.72 -6.80
N PHE A 182 2.89 -13.56 -6.23
CA PHE A 182 3.70 -12.51 -6.84
C PHE A 182 5.00 -12.19 -6.09
N ALA A 183 5.45 -13.09 -5.21
CA ALA A 183 6.58 -12.87 -4.32
C ALA A 183 7.89 -12.50 -5.03
N LYS A 184 8.07 -12.91 -6.28
CA LYS A 184 9.27 -12.68 -7.10
C LYS A 184 8.98 -11.82 -8.34
N ASP A 185 7.80 -11.24 -8.42
CA ASP A 185 7.39 -10.46 -9.58
C ASP A 185 8.00 -9.06 -9.51
N ASP A 186 8.93 -8.76 -10.41
CA ASP A 186 9.66 -7.50 -10.49
C ASP A 186 8.82 -6.33 -11.04
N ARG A 187 7.64 -6.63 -11.59
CA ARG A 187 6.65 -5.62 -11.96
C ARG A 187 6.07 -4.90 -10.74
N ILE A 188 6.11 -5.51 -9.55
CA ILE A 188 5.65 -4.90 -8.29
C ILE A 188 6.80 -4.11 -7.65
N LEU A 189 6.55 -2.85 -7.32
CA LEU A 189 7.51 -1.98 -6.64
C LEU A 189 7.67 -2.36 -5.16
N ALA A 190 6.54 -2.47 -4.44
CA ALA A 190 6.49 -2.72 -3.01
C ALA A 190 5.11 -3.25 -2.59
N TRP A 191 5.02 -3.79 -1.38
CA TRP A 191 3.77 -4.14 -0.71
C TRP A 191 3.53 -3.17 0.45
N ASP A 192 2.41 -2.46 0.40
CA ASP A 192 1.88 -1.71 1.54
C ASP A 192 0.91 -2.64 2.28
N VAL A 193 1.32 -3.11 3.46
CA VAL A 193 0.57 -4.16 4.15
C VAL A 193 -0.73 -3.67 4.75
N TRP A 194 -0.83 -2.37 5.07
CA TRP A 194 -2.05 -1.77 5.60
C TRP A 194 -2.04 -0.25 5.48
N ASN A 195 -3.02 0.31 4.76
CA ASN A 195 -3.26 1.74 4.69
C ASN A 195 -3.95 2.24 5.95
N GLU A 196 -3.38 3.28 6.58
CA GLU A 196 -3.96 3.99 7.72
C GLU A 196 -4.63 3.07 8.77
N PRO A 197 -3.91 2.07 9.30
CA PRO A 197 -4.51 0.95 10.00
C PRO A 197 -5.38 1.34 11.20
N ASP A 198 -5.02 2.41 11.92
CA ASP A 198 -5.74 2.91 13.10
C ASP A 198 -6.69 4.08 12.81
N ASN A 199 -7.03 4.33 11.52
CA ASN A 199 -8.02 5.33 11.16
C ASN A 199 -9.41 4.92 11.67
N THR A 200 -10.00 5.76 12.52
CA THR A 200 -11.32 5.55 13.10
C THR A 200 -12.45 6.29 12.37
N ASN A 201 -12.15 6.91 11.22
CA ASN A 201 -13.11 7.57 10.34
C ASN A 201 -14.06 8.57 11.07
N GLY A 202 -13.55 9.27 12.08
CA GLY A 202 -14.34 10.13 12.96
C GLY A 202 -15.12 11.25 12.26
N GLY A 203 -14.70 11.66 11.07
CA GLY A 203 -15.37 12.67 10.24
C GLY A 203 -16.52 12.11 9.38
N SER A 204 -16.66 10.79 9.25
CA SER A 204 -17.59 10.09 8.35
C SER A 204 -18.26 8.88 9.01
N TYR A 205 -17.66 7.71 8.92
CA TYR A 205 -18.20 6.43 9.38
C TYR A 205 -17.88 6.09 10.84
N GLY A 206 -17.26 6.95 11.61
CA GLY A 206 -16.75 6.65 12.95
C GLY A 206 -17.75 6.04 13.95
N LYS A 207 -19.06 6.28 13.75
CA LYS A 207 -20.11 5.66 14.58
C LYS A 207 -20.29 4.16 14.31
N LEU A 208 -19.82 3.67 13.17
CA LEU A 208 -19.91 2.27 12.74
C LEU A 208 -18.63 1.49 13.02
N GLU A 209 -17.58 2.18 13.47
CA GLU A 209 -16.30 1.55 13.80
C GLU A 209 -16.36 0.75 15.10
N PRO A 210 -15.63 -0.39 15.18
CA PRO A 210 -15.44 -1.09 16.45
C PRO A 210 -14.77 -0.18 17.47
N LYS A 211 -15.26 -0.19 18.71
CA LYS A 211 -14.71 0.65 19.81
C LYS A 211 -13.26 0.32 20.14
N ASP A 212 -12.85 -0.92 19.90
CA ASP A 212 -11.51 -1.45 20.15
C ASP A 212 -10.66 -1.58 18.88
N LYS A 213 -11.07 -0.94 17.77
CA LYS A 213 -10.38 -1.01 16.46
C LYS A 213 -8.87 -0.83 16.60
N VAL A 214 -8.42 0.23 17.27
CA VAL A 214 -6.99 0.53 17.41
C VAL A 214 -6.25 -0.59 18.15
N ALA A 215 -6.81 -1.11 19.24
CA ALA A 215 -6.21 -2.23 19.98
C ALA A 215 -6.11 -3.49 19.11
N ARG A 216 -7.15 -3.78 18.33
CA ARG A 216 -7.17 -4.93 17.42
C ARG A 216 -6.13 -4.77 16.29
N VAL A 217 -6.00 -3.57 15.73
CA VAL A 217 -4.98 -3.23 14.73
C VAL A 217 -3.57 -3.38 15.29
N VAL A 218 -3.30 -2.85 16.48
CA VAL A 218 -1.99 -2.99 17.14
C VAL A 218 -1.60 -4.46 17.32
N ALA A 219 -2.57 -5.33 17.62
CA ALA A 219 -2.34 -6.77 17.75
C ALA A 219 -2.11 -7.47 16.39
N LEU A 220 -2.78 -7.02 15.33
CA LEU A 220 -2.80 -7.70 14.03
C LEU A 220 -1.71 -7.21 13.08
N LEU A 221 -1.38 -5.94 13.06
CA LEU A 221 -0.44 -5.33 12.11
C LEU A 221 0.93 -6.02 12.08
N PRO A 222 1.58 -6.37 13.22
CA PRO A 222 2.83 -7.13 13.20
C PRO A 222 2.67 -8.51 12.56
N GLN A 223 1.51 -9.13 12.72
CA GLN A 223 1.21 -10.44 12.13
C GLN A 223 1.07 -10.32 10.61
N VAL A 224 0.45 -9.24 10.10
CA VAL A 224 0.31 -9.01 8.65
C VAL A 224 1.68 -8.84 8.00
N PHE A 225 2.60 -8.10 8.61
CA PHE A 225 3.99 -8.04 8.17
C PHE A 225 4.64 -9.44 8.15
N ALA A 226 4.46 -10.22 9.21
CA ALA A 226 4.99 -11.58 9.30
C ALA A 226 4.42 -12.48 8.20
N TRP A 227 3.11 -12.46 7.96
CA TRP A 227 2.44 -13.25 6.92
C TRP A 227 2.96 -12.94 5.52
N ALA A 228 3.14 -11.64 5.21
CA ALA A 228 3.71 -11.22 3.93
C ALA A 228 5.17 -11.69 3.76
N ARG A 229 5.98 -11.64 4.83
CA ARG A 229 7.36 -12.17 4.81
C ARG A 229 7.39 -13.69 4.65
N GLU A 230 6.55 -14.40 5.39
CA GLU A 230 6.41 -15.87 5.31
C GLU A 230 6.00 -16.32 3.90
N ALA A 231 5.21 -15.51 3.19
CA ALA A 231 4.84 -15.75 1.80
C ALA A 231 6.03 -15.60 0.82
N GLY A 232 7.16 -15.08 1.27
CA GLY A 232 8.40 -15.01 0.51
C GLY A 232 8.58 -13.75 -0.33
N ALA A 233 7.89 -12.65 0.01
CA ALA A 233 8.02 -11.36 -0.67
C ALA A 233 9.49 -10.96 -0.83
N GLN A 234 9.91 -10.71 -2.07
CA GLN A 234 11.23 -10.16 -2.41
C GLN A 234 11.20 -8.65 -2.59
N GLN A 235 10.03 -8.08 -2.77
CA GLN A 235 9.79 -6.64 -2.74
C GLN A 235 9.78 -6.14 -1.29
N PRO A 236 10.10 -4.84 -1.05
CA PRO A 236 10.04 -4.29 0.29
C PRO A 236 8.59 -4.20 0.81
N LEU A 237 8.44 -4.40 2.12
CA LEU A 237 7.18 -4.23 2.83
C LEU A 237 7.15 -2.88 3.53
N THR A 238 5.97 -2.27 3.59
CA THR A 238 5.73 -1.02 4.30
C THR A 238 4.32 -0.94 4.86
N SER A 239 4.08 -0.02 5.77
CA SER A 239 2.78 0.56 6.13
C SER A 239 3.03 2.00 6.55
N GLY A 240 2.34 2.94 5.90
CA GLY A 240 2.65 4.36 6.02
C GLY A 240 2.21 4.98 7.35
N VAL A 241 3.09 5.76 7.99
CA VAL A 241 2.69 6.61 9.12
C VAL A 241 1.85 7.79 8.61
N TRP A 242 0.71 8.06 9.26
CA TRP A 242 -0.24 9.04 8.73
C TRP A 242 -0.86 9.96 9.81
N GLY A 243 -0.94 9.54 11.06
CA GLY A 243 -1.63 10.26 12.12
C GLY A 243 -0.96 11.61 12.45
N GLY A 244 -1.81 12.62 12.73
CA GLY A 244 -1.42 14.01 12.92
C GLY A 244 -0.35 14.30 13.98
N GLU A 245 -0.15 13.41 14.93
CA GLU A 245 0.95 13.53 15.90
C GLU A 245 2.32 13.22 15.24
N GLY A 246 2.36 12.31 14.26
CA GLY A 246 3.53 12.08 13.42
C GLY A 246 3.85 13.26 12.51
N GLU A 247 2.84 14.01 12.06
CA GLU A 247 3.00 15.22 11.26
C GLU A 247 3.62 16.37 12.07
N HIS A 248 3.35 16.41 13.38
CA HIS A 248 3.78 17.48 14.27
C HIS A 248 4.92 17.10 15.22
N SER A 249 5.24 15.80 15.33
CA SER A 249 6.38 15.36 16.13
C SER A 249 7.69 15.68 15.41
N PRO A 250 8.58 16.50 16.02
CA PRO A 250 9.90 16.80 15.45
C PRO A 250 10.75 15.55 15.20
N ASP A 251 10.42 14.45 15.87
CA ASP A 251 11.23 13.22 15.87
C ASP A 251 10.72 12.15 14.90
N GLY A 252 9.54 12.36 14.25
CA GLY A 252 8.85 11.29 13.53
C GLY A 252 8.57 10.07 14.45
N ALA A 253 8.94 10.22 15.73
CA ALA A 253 8.68 9.24 16.75
C ALA A 253 7.18 9.29 17.01
N ALA A 254 6.53 8.29 16.56
CA ALA A 254 5.12 8.14 16.71
C ALA A 254 4.75 8.12 18.18
N ALA A 255 3.90 9.01 18.56
CA ALA A 255 3.33 9.03 19.89
C ALA A 255 2.42 7.83 20.13
N ASN A 256 1.93 7.18 19.07
CA ASN A 256 1.05 6.02 19.17
C ASN A 256 1.76 4.70 18.81
N GLU A 257 1.20 3.58 19.31
CA GLU A 257 1.78 2.24 19.12
C GLU A 257 1.73 1.78 17.66
N THR A 258 0.69 2.12 16.91
CA THR A 258 0.54 1.76 15.49
C THR A 258 1.72 2.30 14.68
N ALA A 259 2.02 3.57 14.82
CA ALA A 259 3.12 4.17 14.08
C ALA A 259 4.49 3.65 14.54
N ARG A 260 4.65 3.28 15.84
CA ARG A 260 5.86 2.57 16.29
C ARG A 260 6.03 1.23 15.58
N ILE A 261 4.96 0.46 15.41
CA ILE A 261 4.97 -0.80 14.65
C ILE A 261 5.31 -0.54 13.18
N GLN A 262 4.67 0.43 12.55
CA GLN A 262 4.92 0.82 11.16
C GLN A 262 6.40 1.14 10.94
N LEU A 263 6.99 2.00 11.76
CA LEU A 263 8.41 2.36 11.68
C LEU A 263 9.35 1.19 12.02
N ARG A 264 8.98 0.32 12.98
CA ARG A 264 9.77 -0.84 13.38
C ARG A 264 9.80 -1.93 12.32
N ASP A 265 8.65 -2.22 11.68
CA ASP A 265 8.49 -3.43 10.85
C ASP A 265 8.61 -3.17 9.35
N SER A 266 8.51 -1.92 8.89
CA SER A 266 8.67 -1.55 7.48
C SER A 266 10.12 -1.66 6.98
N ASP A 267 10.30 -2.21 5.79
CA ASP A 267 11.61 -2.27 5.11
C ASP A 267 12.01 -0.89 4.56
N ILE A 268 11.06 -0.16 4.02
CA ILE A 268 11.13 1.24 3.59
C ILE A 268 10.08 2.03 4.35
N ILE A 269 10.32 3.30 4.63
CA ILE A 269 9.37 4.13 5.35
C ILE A 269 8.45 4.83 4.37
N THR A 270 7.15 4.66 4.56
CA THR A 270 6.14 5.44 3.84
C THR A 270 5.36 6.33 4.81
N PHE A 271 4.80 7.43 4.29
CA PHE A 271 4.05 8.37 5.11
C PHE A 271 3.03 9.15 4.29
N HIS A 272 2.03 9.73 4.96
CA HIS A 272 1.06 10.64 4.38
C HIS A 272 1.28 12.06 4.91
N ASN A 273 1.13 13.05 4.03
CA ASN A 273 1.21 14.45 4.43
C ASN A 273 0.34 15.33 3.52
N TYR A 274 -0.74 15.84 4.06
CA TYR A 274 -1.66 16.74 3.39
C TYR A 274 -1.52 18.21 3.85
N THR A 275 -0.35 18.56 4.41
CA THR A 275 -0.11 19.87 4.99
C THR A 275 0.82 20.74 4.11
N TRP A 276 1.16 21.90 4.63
CA TRP A 276 2.03 22.87 3.96
C TRP A 276 3.45 22.34 3.72
N PRO A 277 4.17 22.83 2.71
CA PRO A 277 5.50 22.37 2.31
C PRO A 277 6.55 22.36 3.45
N GLU A 278 6.48 23.31 4.37
CA GLU A 278 7.39 23.39 5.52
C GLU A 278 7.19 22.21 6.49
N PHE A 279 5.95 21.78 6.70
CA PHE A 279 5.64 20.61 7.52
C PHE A 279 6.08 19.33 6.82
N PHE A 280 5.82 19.23 5.50
CA PHE A 280 6.31 18.12 4.69
C PHE A 280 7.83 17.97 4.80
N LYS A 281 8.59 19.06 4.63
CA LYS A 281 10.06 19.04 4.74
C LYS A 281 10.53 18.62 6.13
N ARG A 282 9.87 19.11 7.19
CA ARG A 282 10.20 18.71 8.59
C ARG A 282 9.95 17.22 8.81
N GLN A 283 8.82 16.69 8.34
CA GLN A 283 8.50 15.27 8.47
C GLN A 283 9.50 14.40 7.70
N VAL A 284 9.85 14.76 6.46
CA VAL A 284 10.91 14.10 5.68
C VAL A 284 12.22 14.06 6.45
N THR A 285 12.64 15.20 7.02
CA THR A 285 13.88 15.30 7.81
C THR A 285 13.84 14.38 9.03
N ALA A 286 12.71 14.29 9.71
CA ALA A 286 12.53 13.42 10.87
C ALA A 286 12.56 11.93 10.46
N LEU A 287 11.83 11.54 9.41
CA LEU A 287 11.76 10.15 8.97
C LEU A 287 13.09 9.62 8.41
N LYS A 288 13.88 10.47 7.77
CA LYS A 288 15.24 10.10 7.28
C LYS A 288 16.22 9.69 8.40
N LYS A 289 15.99 10.11 9.64
CA LYS A 289 16.80 9.70 10.81
C LYS A 289 16.72 8.18 11.08
N HIS A 290 15.70 7.50 10.57
CA HIS A 290 15.59 6.06 10.67
C HIS A 290 16.52 5.28 9.71
N GLY A 291 17.35 5.96 8.91
CA GLY A 291 18.35 5.34 8.02
C GLY A 291 17.76 4.60 6.82
N ARG A 292 16.47 4.76 6.53
CA ARG A 292 15.76 4.02 5.48
C ARG A 292 15.26 4.94 4.37
N PRO A 293 15.02 4.41 3.14
CA PRO A 293 14.34 5.17 2.09
C PRO A 293 13.00 5.67 2.57
N VAL A 294 12.61 6.86 2.12
CA VAL A 294 11.36 7.52 2.49
C VAL A 294 10.53 7.77 1.23
N ILE A 295 9.24 7.43 1.26
CA ILE A 295 8.28 7.67 0.18
C ILE A 295 7.01 8.27 0.80
N CYS A 296 6.59 9.43 0.30
CA CYS A 296 5.28 9.97 0.59
C CYS A 296 4.25 9.24 -0.27
N THR A 297 3.40 8.43 0.34
CA THR A 297 2.40 7.63 -0.35
C THR A 297 1.05 8.32 -0.48
N GLU A 298 0.86 9.47 0.20
CA GLU A 298 -0.29 10.34 0.01
C GLU A 298 0.08 11.78 0.31
N TYR A 299 -0.19 12.65 -0.64
CA TYR A 299 -0.15 14.10 -0.52
C TYR A 299 -1.09 14.69 -1.54
N MET A 300 -1.14 15.98 -1.66
CA MET A 300 -1.92 16.77 -2.58
C MET A 300 -3.40 16.89 -2.16
N ALA A 301 -3.66 17.95 -1.45
CA ALA A 301 -4.98 18.41 -1.04
C ALA A 301 -4.96 19.94 -1.16
N ARG A 302 -5.37 20.46 -2.31
CA ARG A 302 -5.11 21.86 -2.71
C ARG A 302 -5.58 22.89 -1.68
N SER A 303 -6.81 22.77 -1.21
CA SER A 303 -7.33 23.71 -0.21
C SER A 303 -6.77 23.51 1.20
N ALA A 304 -6.07 22.42 1.47
CA ALA A 304 -5.34 22.18 2.72
C ALA A 304 -3.87 22.66 2.66
N GLY A 305 -3.41 23.16 1.52
CA GLY A 305 -2.06 23.71 1.33
C GLY A 305 -1.03 22.72 0.83
N SER A 306 -1.39 21.45 0.65
CA SER A 306 -0.55 20.44 0.02
C SER A 306 -0.78 20.46 -1.49
N THR A 307 0.17 21.02 -2.25
CA THR A 307 0.05 21.24 -3.69
C THR A 307 1.24 20.66 -4.45
N PHE A 308 1.11 20.41 -5.76
CA PHE A 308 2.21 19.89 -6.57
C PHE A 308 3.41 20.83 -6.57
N ASP A 309 3.19 22.13 -6.76
CA ASP A 309 4.25 23.13 -6.78
C ASP A 309 4.94 23.33 -5.42
N GLY A 310 4.21 23.12 -4.33
CA GLY A 310 4.77 23.18 -2.99
C GLY A 310 5.55 21.92 -2.59
N ILE A 311 5.11 20.73 -2.98
CA ILE A 311 5.62 19.45 -2.48
C ILE A 311 6.64 18.80 -3.43
N LEU A 312 6.34 18.70 -4.74
CA LEU A 312 7.17 17.94 -5.68
C LEU A 312 8.63 18.41 -5.78
N PRO A 313 8.93 19.74 -5.81
CA PRO A 313 10.32 20.20 -5.85
C PRO A 313 11.11 19.77 -4.60
N ILE A 314 10.47 19.81 -3.42
CA ILE A 314 11.09 19.36 -2.17
C ILE A 314 11.32 17.85 -2.21
N ALA A 315 10.31 17.08 -2.60
CA ALA A 315 10.39 15.61 -2.70
C ALA A 315 11.52 15.19 -3.65
N LYS A 316 11.65 15.85 -4.81
CA LYS A 316 12.73 15.59 -5.78
C LYS A 316 14.10 15.93 -5.19
N GLN A 317 14.24 17.12 -4.61
CA GLN A 317 15.49 17.58 -3.99
C GLN A 317 15.95 16.64 -2.87
N GLU A 318 15.00 16.18 -2.05
CA GLU A 318 15.24 15.26 -0.94
C GLU A 318 15.32 13.79 -1.36
N ARG A 319 15.15 13.47 -2.66
CA ARG A 319 15.05 12.08 -3.17
C ARG A 319 14.00 11.26 -2.40
N VAL A 320 12.86 11.85 -2.13
CA VAL A 320 11.67 11.19 -1.55
C VAL A 320 10.72 10.83 -2.68
N GLY A 321 10.25 9.60 -2.74
CA GLY A 321 9.18 9.23 -3.66
C GLY A 321 7.91 10.00 -3.31
N ALA A 322 7.10 10.37 -4.31
CA ALA A 322 5.92 11.19 -4.13
C ALA A 322 4.73 10.63 -4.92
N ILE A 323 3.75 10.08 -4.20
CA ILE A 323 2.53 9.47 -4.75
C ILE A 323 1.35 10.30 -4.25
N ASN A 324 0.73 11.08 -5.13
CA ASN A 324 -0.41 11.91 -4.74
C ASN A 324 -1.70 11.09 -4.58
N TRP A 325 -2.67 11.62 -3.83
CA TRP A 325 -4.02 11.08 -3.84
C TRP A 325 -4.82 11.71 -4.99
N GLY A 326 -5.58 10.85 -5.72
CA GLY A 326 -6.44 11.25 -6.84
C GLY A 326 -5.70 11.41 -8.17
N PHE A 327 -6.15 10.69 -9.19
CA PHE A 327 -5.57 10.70 -10.53
C PHE A 327 -6.56 11.18 -11.58
N VAL A 328 -7.61 10.40 -11.85
CA VAL A 328 -8.67 10.74 -12.80
C VAL A 328 -9.97 10.92 -12.03
N ALA A 329 -10.64 12.06 -12.25
CA ALA A 329 -11.92 12.32 -11.62
C ALA A 329 -12.97 11.28 -12.06
N GLY A 330 -13.63 10.67 -11.09
CA GLY A 330 -14.56 9.57 -11.35
C GLY A 330 -15.56 9.36 -10.21
N LYS A 331 -16.01 8.12 -10.06
CA LYS A 331 -17.00 7.73 -9.06
C LYS A 331 -16.55 7.96 -7.62
N THR A 332 -15.26 8.00 -7.34
CA THR A 332 -14.74 8.32 -6.01
C THR A 332 -15.07 9.72 -5.55
N GLN A 333 -15.26 10.67 -6.48
CA GLN A 333 -15.51 12.08 -6.20
C GLN A 333 -14.44 12.71 -5.29
N THR A 334 -13.19 12.26 -5.35
CA THR A 334 -12.11 12.79 -4.51
C THR A 334 -11.62 14.19 -4.96
N PHE A 335 -12.16 14.73 -6.06
CA PHE A 335 -12.05 16.15 -6.38
C PHE A 335 -12.85 17.06 -5.42
N LEU A 336 -13.78 16.50 -4.63
CA LEU A 336 -14.51 17.21 -3.58
C LEU A 336 -13.66 17.24 -2.30
N PRO A 337 -13.69 18.30 -1.49
CA PRO A 337 -12.96 18.34 -0.23
C PRO A 337 -13.64 17.51 0.88
N TRP A 338 -12.88 17.20 1.95
CA TRP A 338 -13.36 16.37 3.07
C TRP A 338 -14.55 16.96 3.82
N ASP A 339 -14.70 18.29 3.84
CA ASP A 339 -15.85 18.93 4.49
C ASP A 339 -17.18 18.62 3.82
N SER A 340 -17.16 18.05 2.60
CA SER A 340 -18.34 17.53 1.91
C SER A 340 -19.12 16.49 2.72
N TRP A 341 -18.49 15.79 3.66
CA TRP A 341 -19.16 14.90 4.61
C TRP A 341 -20.10 15.63 5.58
N ARG A 342 -19.87 16.91 5.80
CA ARG A 342 -20.72 17.79 6.61
C ARG A 342 -21.59 18.69 5.76
N ARG A 343 -21.11 19.07 4.59
CA ARG A 343 -21.76 19.99 3.64
C ARG A 343 -21.57 19.49 2.21
N PRO A 344 -22.43 18.57 1.72
CA PRO A 344 -22.32 18.03 0.38
C PRO A 344 -22.39 19.11 -0.72
N TYR A 345 -21.54 18.96 -1.73
CA TYR A 345 -21.46 19.84 -2.91
C TYR A 345 -22.44 19.38 -3.99
N VAL A 346 -23.76 19.45 -3.72
CA VAL A 346 -24.80 18.95 -4.64
C VAL A 346 -25.21 20.01 -5.65
N LEU A 347 -25.32 21.28 -5.22
CA LEU A 347 -25.83 22.38 -6.06
C LEU A 347 -24.71 23.10 -6.80
N GLU A 348 -23.52 23.18 -6.19
CA GLU A 348 -22.37 23.88 -6.73
C GLU A 348 -21.12 23.02 -6.58
N GLN A 349 -20.28 22.96 -7.60
CA GLN A 349 -18.99 22.32 -7.52
C GLN A 349 -18.03 23.19 -6.69
N PRO A 350 -17.02 22.58 -6.01
CA PRO A 350 -15.99 23.37 -5.34
C PRO A 350 -15.24 24.22 -6.38
N THR A 351 -14.92 25.47 -6.03
CA THR A 351 -14.15 26.37 -6.89
C THR A 351 -12.74 25.85 -7.18
N LEU A 352 -12.23 25.00 -6.29
CA LEU A 352 -10.93 24.35 -6.39
C LEU A 352 -11.08 22.86 -6.12
N TRP A 353 -10.71 22.02 -7.10
CA TRP A 353 -10.67 20.58 -6.90
C TRP A 353 -9.66 20.20 -5.83
N PHE A 354 -10.04 19.23 -5.00
CA PHE A 354 -9.24 18.86 -3.84
C PHE A 354 -8.02 18.02 -4.23
N HIS A 355 -8.22 16.91 -4.92
CA HIS A 355 -7.14 15.97 -5.27
C HIS A 355 -6.87 15.86 -6.79
N GLU A 356 -7.76 15.34 -7.58
CA GLU A 356 -7.52 14.83 -8.93
C GLU A 356 -6.68 15.72 -9.87
N VAL A 357 -5.90 15.05 -10.72
CA VAL A 357 -5.03 15.64 -11.74
C VAL A 357 -5.76 15.82 -13.06
N LEU A 358 -6.52 14.80 -13.47
CA LEU A 358 -7.19 14.74 -14.78
C LEU A 358 -8.71 14.72 -14.64
N ARG A 359 -9.38 15.26 -15.67
CA ARG A 359 -10.81 15.04 -15.91
C ARG A 359 -11.06 13.63 -16.46
N PRO A 360 -12.31 13.15 -16.51
CA PRO A 360 -12.63 11.81 -17.03
C PRO A 360 -12.21 11.56 -18.48
N ASP A 361 -12.05 12.62 -19.26
CA ASP A 361 -11.58 12.56 -20.65
C ASP A 361 -10.05 12.61 -20.81
N GLY A 362 -9.30 12.64 -19.69
CA GLY A 362 -7.84 12.72 -19.67
C GLY A 362 -7.30 14.15 -19.80
N THR A 363 -8.15 15.16 -19.93
CA THR A 363 -7.68 16.56 -19.95
C THR A 363 -7.24 17.01 -18.55
N PRO A 364 -6.14 17.77 -18.43
CA PRO A 364 -5.69 18.26 -17.14
C PRO A 364 -6.76 19.13 -16.46
N TYR A 365 -6.96 18.92 -15.14
CA TYR A 365 -7.71 19.91 -14.35
C TYR A 365 -6.99 21.26 -14.36
N ARG A 366 -5.68 21.27 -14.14
CA ARG A 366 -4.79 22.43 -14.26
C ARG A 366 -3.58 22.06 -15.10
N ALA A 367 -3.46 22.65 -16.29
CA ALA A 367 -2.35 22.37 -17.20
C ALA A 367 -0.98 22.62 -16.54
N ALA A 368 -0.83 23.70 -15.79
CA ALA A 368 0.42 24.04 -15.11
C ALA A 368 0.90 22.97 -14.11
N GLU A 369 0.00 22.22 -13.51
CA GLU A 369 0.39 21.12 -12.60
C GLU A 369 0.95 19.92 -13.39
N VAL A 370 0.33 19.58 -14.50
CA VAL A 370 0.82 18.52 -15.40
C VAL A 370 2.15 18.90 -16.03
N ASP A 371 2.30 20.16 -16.46
CA ASP A 371 3.55 20.70 -17.00
C ASP A 371 4.68 20.64 -15.95
N LEU A 372 4.39 20.96 -14.70
CA LEU A 372 5.34 20.84 -13.59
C LEU A 372 5.75 19.38 -13.36
N ILE A 373 4.79 18.44 -13.36
CA ILE A 373 5.08 17.02 -13.21
C ILE A 373 6.01 16.56 -14.34
N ARG A 374 5.69 16.88 -15.61
CA ARG A 374 6.52 16.57 -16.78
C ARG A 374 7.92 17.15 -16.65
N GLN A 375 8.03 18.43 -16.30
CA GLN A 375 9.31 19.11 -16.11
C GLN A 375 10.17 18.38 -15.05
N LEU A 376 9.57 18.04 -13.93
CA LEU A 376 10.29 17.38 -12.82
C LEU A 376 10.65 15.94 -13.13
N THR A 377 9.84 15.22 -13.91
CA THR A 377 10.10 13.83 -14.34
C THR A 377 11.00 13.73 -15.58
N GLY A 378 11.26 14.85 -16.25
CA GLY A 378 12.07 14.90 -17.47
C GLY A 378 11.32 14.39 -18.71
N LYS A 379 9.97 14.42 -18.69
CA LYS A 379 9.15 14.15 -19.89
C LYS A 379 8.96 15.45 -20.69
N PRO A 380 9.08 15.38 -22.02
CA PRO A 380 8.86 16.55 -22.88
C PRO A 380 7.41 17.04 -22.89
#